data_f850a04db50b75ec734b651c0b3f5f7d
#
_entry.id   f850a04db50b75ec734b651c0b3f5f7d
#
_cell.length_a   1.000
_cell.length_b   1.000
_cell.length_c   1.000
_cell.angle_alpha   90.00
_cell.angle_beta   90.00
_cell.angle_gamma   90.00
#
_symmetry.space_group_name_H-M   'P 1'
#
loop_
_entity.id
_entity.type
_entity.pdbx_description
1 polymer ?
#
loop_
_entity_poly.entity_id
_entity_poly.type
_entity_poly.pdbx_seq_one_letter_code
_entity_poly.pdbx_strand_id
1 'polypeptide(L)'
;MASPFAVRDGFVASAAGPAAHFGNPLGEQRLLARGRAVVELGLGVVTVSGPDRLSWLNSITSQLLLGLAPGVSTETLVLDASGRVEHAARVVDDGETAWLLTEPEDAEPLAAWLSSMRFMLRVEVTDRSAEFTTLGWFDGADPLHGASPLVTWVDPWSSVTPGGWGYADLEAHPGTDWTLRIAVVTPDTAAQVAASDVPAAGLLALEALRIAAWRPSLSDVDERTIPHELDWLRSAVHLSKGCYRGQETVAKVHNLGRPPRRLVMLHLDGSDGVVPAPGTPVTLDDTEVGRLVASATHHELGPIGLAVVKRSLDPAAVLSLTADDVVVTAAQQVIVPPGAGATADVPRLPRLGAVRRG
;
A
#
# COMPACT_ATOMS: atom_id res chain seq x y z
N MET A 1 -14.89 16.82 -5.69
CA MET A 1 -15.57 16.98 -7.02
C MET A 1 -16.41 15.74 -7.30
N ALA A 2 -17.45 15.87 -8.17
CA ALA A 2 -18.15 14.67 -8.64
C ALA A 2 -17.25 13.88 -9.59
N SER A 3 -17.33 12.53 -9.54
CA SER A 3 -16.55 11.65 -10.42
C SER A 3 -16.90 11.93 -11.90
N PRO A 4 -15.92 12.15 -12.79
CA PRO A 4 -16.17 12.25 -14.22
C PRO A 4 -16.75 10.95 -14.80
N PHE A 5 -16.51 9.81 -14.16
CA PHE A 5 -17.04 8.51 -14.59
C PHE A 5 -18.50 8.27 -14.20
N ALA A 6 -19.14 9.20 -13.46
CA ALA A 6 -20.56 9.09 -13.11
C ALA A 6 -21.51 9.10 -14.33
N VAL A 7 -21.01 9.47 -15.52
CA VAL A 7 -21.74 9.42 -16.77
C VAL A 7 -21.81 8.01 -17.38
N ARG A 8 -21.03 7.05 -16.86
CA ARG A 8 -20.96 5.67 -17.34
C ARG A 8 -22.13 4.84 -16.84
N ASP A 9 -22.65 3.96 -17.68
CA ASP A 9 -23.68 3.00 -17.28
C ASP A 9 -23.19 2.10 -16.14
N GLY A 10 -24.07 1.80 -15.21
CA GLY A 10 -23.79 0.93 -14.07
C GLY A 10 -22.93 1.56 -12.97
N PHE A 11 -22.61 2.86 -13.03
CA PHE A 11 -21.85 3.56 -12.01
C PHE A 11 -22.51 3.43 -10.62
N VAL A 12 -21.77 2.91 -9.68
CA VAL A 12 -22.11 2.85 -8.26
C VAL A 12 -20.98 3.54 -7.49
N ALA A 13 -21.30 4.67 -6.83
CA ALA A 13 -20.29 5.44 -6.10
C ALA A 13 -19.74 4.68 -4.89
N SER A 14 -18.43 4.82 -4.63
CA SER A 14 -17.83 4.50 -3.34
C SER A 14 -18.07 5.63 -2.33
N ALA A 15 -17.77 5.39 -1.05
CA ALA A 15 -17.81 6.44 -0.03
C ALA A 15 -16.83 7.60 -0.33
N ALA A 16 -15.73 7.34 -1.04
CA ALA A 16 -14.71 8.32 -1.42
C ALA A 16 -15.06 9.13 -2.69
N GLY A 17 -16.15 8.78 -3.41
CA GLY A 17 -16.63 9.48 -4.60
C GLY A 17 -16.37 8.77 -5.93
N PRO A 18 -15.19 8.20 -6.24
CA PRO A 18 -14.99 7.34 -7.40
C PRO A 18 -15.91 6.12 -7.41
N ALA A 19 -16.02 5.45 -8.58
CA ALA A 19 -16.86 4.26 -8.69
C ALA A 19 -16.38 3.14 -7.75
N ALA A 20 -17.28 2.56 -6.97
CA ALA A 20 -17.06 1.27 -6.32
C ALA A 20 -17.01 0.15 -7.38
N HIS A 21 -17.95 0.18 -8.33
CA HIS A 21 -18.04 -0.73 -9.48
C HIS A 21 -18.96 -0.16 -10.56
N PHE A 22 -19.01 -0.82 -11.72
CA PHE A 22 -19.91 -0.55 -12.86
C PHE A 22 -20.87 -1.73 -13.13
N GLY A 23 -21.29 -2.44 -12.07
CA GLY A 23 -22.27 -3.52 -12.13
C GLY A 23 -21.69 -4.93 -12.23
N ASN A 24 -20.41 -5.10 -12.59
CA ASN A 24 -19.77 -6.41 -12.70
C ASN A 24 -18.34 -6.40 -12.12
N PRO A 25 -18.14 -6.32 -10.80
CA PRO A 25 -16.81 -6.21 -10.19
C PRO A 25 -15.84 -7.33 -10.62
N LEU A 26 -16.31 -8.57 -10.79
CA LEU A 26 -15.44 -9.69 -11.23
C LEU A 26 -15.03 -9.58 -12.69
N GLY A 27 -15.93 -9.08 -13.56
CA GLY A 27 -15.60 -8.78 -14.96
C GLY A 27 -14.62 -7.61 -15.08
N GLU A 28 -14.82 -6.57 -14.27
CA GLU A 28 -13.96 -5.40 -14.19
C GLU A 28 -12.53 -5.78 -13.74
N GLN A 29 -12.39 -6.68 -12.75
CA GLN A 29 -11.09 -7.22 -12.32
C GLN A 29 -10.34 -7.88 -13.47
N ARG A 30 -11.02 -8.74 -14.27
CA ARG A 30 -10.38 -9.42 -15.41
C ARG A 30 -9.92 -8.45 -16.48
N LEU A 31 -10.69 -7.39 -16.73
CA LEU A 31 -10.31 -6.35 -17.69
C LEU A 31 -9.13 -5.54 -17.17
N LEU A 32 -9.18 -5.14 -15.90
CA LEU A 32 -8.14 -4.35 -15.26
C LEU A 32 -6.82 -5.13 -15.19
N ALA A 33 -6.84 -6.38 -14.73
CA ALA A 33 -5.65 -7.24 -14.65
C ALA A 33 -4.98 -7.51 -16.01
N ARG A 34 -5.75 -7.41 -17.12
CA ARG A 34 -5.24 -7.55 -18.49
C ARG A 34 -4.81 -6.22 -19.12
N GLY A 35 -4.76 -5.14 -18.35
CA GLY A 35 -4.43 -3.80 -18.84
C GLY A 35 -5.44 -3.26 -19.86
N ARG A 36 -6.73 -3.66 -19.78
CA ARG A 36 -7.79 -3.29 -20.72
C ARG A 36 -8.85 -2.36 -20.10
N ALA A 37 -8.66 -1.92 -18.89
CA ALA A 37 -9.57 -1.02 -18.18
C ALA A 37 -8.79 0.08 -17.47
N VAL A 38 -9.48 1.18 -17.17
CA VAL A 38 -9.01 2.27 -16.34
C VAL A 38 -9.85 2.33 -15.06
N VAL A 39 -9.22 2.72 -13.95
CA VAL A 39 -9.90 2.97 -12.68
C VAL A 39 -9.62 4.39 -12.21
N GLU A 40 -10.65 5.11 -11.80
CA GLU A 40 -10.50 6.37 -11.06
C GLU A 40 -10.18 6.04 -9.59
N LEU A 41 -9.09 6.64 -9.06
CA LEU A 41 -8.59 6.28 -7.72
C LEU A 41 -9.03 7.26 -6.64
N GLY A 42 -9.19 8.55 -6.98
CA GLY A 42 -9.52 9.58 -6.00
C GLY A 42 -8.42 9.84 -4.96
N LEU A 43 -7.15 9.53 -5.29
CA LEU A 43 -6.04 9.79 -4.37
C LEU A 43 -5.85 11.27 -4.11
N GLY A 44 -5.38 11.58 -2.91
CA GLY A 44 -4.86 12.89 -2.56
C GLY A 44 -3.58 13.21 -3.34
N VAL A 45 -3.42 14.47 -3.72
CA VAL A 45 -2.26 14.97 -4.49
C VAL A 45 -1.61 16.09 -3.71
N VAL A 46 -0.48 15.80 -3.07
CA VAL A 46 0.35 16.80 -2.39
C VAL A 46 1.57 17.08 -3.25
N THR A 47 1.88 18.35 -3.47
CA THR A 47 3.07 18.77 -4.23
C THR A 47 4.09 19.46 -3.35
N VAL A 48 5.36 19.20 -3.63
CA VAL A 48 6.50 19.88 -3.00
C VAL A 48 7.36 20.45 -4.11
N SER A 49 7.38 21.77 -4.22
CA SER A 49 8.24 22.50 -5.18
C SER A 49 9.43 23.15 -4.48
N GLY A 50 10.40 23.63 -5.27
CA GLY A 50 11.57 24.32 -4.81
C GLY A 50 12.87 23.51 -4.87
N PRO A 51 14.01 24.22 -4.85
CA PRO A 51 15.32 23.60 -5.10
C PRO A 51 15.76 22.60 -4.03
N ASP A 52 15.27 22.73 -2.82
CA ASP A 52 15.67 21.88 -1.69
C ASP A 52 14.73 20.66 -1.52
N ARG A 53 13.67 20.48 -2.36
CA ARG A 53 12.60 19.51 -2.20
C ARG A 53 13.08 18.06 -2.00
N LEU A 54 13.92 17.57 -2.91
CA LEU A 54 14.36 16.15 -2.85
C LEU A 54 15.32 15.90 -1.70
N SER A 55 16.25 16.83 -1.41
CA SER A 55 17.19 16.70 -0.29
C SER A 55 16.47 16.77 1.04
N TRP A 56 15.47 17.63 1.15
CA TRP A 56 14.64 17.76 2.34
C TRP A 56 13.74 16.52 2.55
N LEU A 57 12.95 16.13 1.55
CA LEU A 57 12.14 14.93 1.63
C LEU A 57 12.98 13.69 1.96
N ASN A 58 14.19 13.60 1.36
CA ASN A 58 15.14 12.53 1.71
C ASN A 58 15.52 12.55 3.19
N SER A 59 15.64 13.69 3.85
CA SER A 59 16.04 13.76 5.26
C SER A 59 14.92 13.42 6.25
N ILE A 60 13.67 13.49 5.86
CA ILE A 60 12.52 13.32 6.75
C ILE A 60 11.67 12.06 6.45
N THR A 61 11.92 11.36 5.36
CA THR A 61 11.17 10.15 4.95
C THR A 61 12.08 8.94 4.79
N SER A 62 11.50 7.74 4.69
CA SER A 62 12.20 6.46 4.76
C SER A 62 12.94 6.06 3.48
N GLN A 63 12.59 6.60 2.30
CA GLN A 63 13.18 6.22 1.02
C GLN A 63 14.29 7.16 0.57
N LEU A 64 15.22 6.67 -0.26
CA LEU A 64 16.25 7.47 -0.89
C LEU A 64 15.67 8.31 -2.02
N LEU A 65 15.50 9.60 -1.78
CA LEU A 65 14.97 10.57 -2.75
C LEU A 65 16.06 11.51 -3.28
N LEU A 66 17.23 11.53 -2.66
CA LEU A 66 18.35 12.35 -3.11
C LEU A 66 18.84 11.87 -4.48
N GLY A 67 18.74 12.75 -5.47
CA GLY A 67 19.13 12.43 -6.85
C GLY A 67 18.09 11.60 -7.63
N LEU A 68 16.84 11.51 -7.15
CA LEU A 68 15.75 10.93 -7.92
C LEU A 68 15.63 11.64 -9.26
N ALA A 69 15.80 10.91 -10.37
CA ALA A 69 15.73 11.48 -11.69
C ALA A 69 14.28 11.83 -12.07
N PRO A 70 14.06 12.87 -12.89
CA PRO A 70 12.72 13.21 -13.38
C PRO A 70 12.02 12.03 -14.04
N GLY A 71 10.75 11.81 -13.70
CA GLY A 71 9.92 10.70 -14.18
C GLY A 71 10.15 9.35 -13.51
N VAL A 72 11.18 9.22 -12.66
CA VAL A 72 11.39 7.98 -11.89
C VAL A 72 10.43 7.94 -10.70
N SER A 73 9.74 6.82 -10.58
CA SER A 73 8.76 6.56 -9.52
C SER A 73 9.38 5.83 -8.35
N THR A 74 8.93 6.18 -7.15
CA THR A 74 9.23 5.44 -5.92
C THR A 74 8.09 5.59 -4.93
N GLU A 75 8.22 5.03 -3.74
CA GLU A 75 7.31 5.32 -2.62
C GLU A 75 8.10 5.52 -1.34
N THR A 76 7.53 6.21 -0.38
CA THR A 76 8.19 6.52 0.88
C THR A 76 7.18 6.54 2.03
N LEU A 77 7.69 6.36 3.25
CA LEU A 77 6.92 6.45 4.48
C LEU A 77 7.42 7.61 5.32
N VAL A 78 6.51 8.27 6.01
CA VAL A 78 6.79 9.10 7.17
C VAL A 78 6.60 8.21 8.39
N LEU A 79 7.62 8.13 9.23
CA LEU A 79 7.60 7.31 10.44
C LEU A 79 7.64 8.20 11.67
N ASP A 80 7.05 7.73 12.78
CA ASP A 80 7.24 8.32 14.09
C ASP A 80 8.65 8.00 14.66
N ALA A 81 8.99 8.55 15.83
CA ALA A 81 10.27 8.28 16.48
C ALA A 81 10.44 6.80 16.88
N SER A 82 9.35 6.05 16.99
CA SER A 82 9.34 4.62 17.30
C SER A 82 9.36 3.73 16.06
N GLY A 83 9.43 4.33 14.84
CA GLY A 83 9.47 3.63 13.57
C GLY A 83 8.09 3.15 13.09
N ARG A 84 7.00 3.69 13.63
CA ARG A 84 5.63 3.40 13.21
C ARG A 84 5.25 4.26 12.01
N VAL A 85 4.42 3.71 11.14
CA VAL A 85 3.96 4.42 9.93
C VAL A 85 2.93 5.48 10.34
N GLU A 86 3.22 6.75 10.00
CA GLU A 86 2.30 7.87 10.15
C GLU A 86 1.65 8.22 8.80
N HIS A 87 2.45 8.27 7.70
CA HIS A 87 1.97 8.55 6.34
C HIS A 87 2.69 7.66 5.33
N ALA A 88 2.05 7.44 4.18
CA ALA A 88 2.63 6.76 3.03
C ALA A 88 2.38 7.58 1.76
N ALA A 89 3.41 7.78 0.95
CA ALA A 89 3.30 8.54 -0.28
C ALA A 89 3.97 7.83 -1.45
N ARG A 90 3.27 7.77 -2.57
CA ARG A 90 3.78 7.42 -3.88
C ARG A 90 4.44 8.67 -4.45
N VAL A 91 5.70 8.58 -4.87
CA VAL A 91 6.50 9.76 -5.23
C VAL A 91 6.98 9.67 -6.66
N VAL A 92 6.77 10.73 -7.41
CA VAL A 92 7.40 10.98 -8.71
C VAL A 92 7.82 12.46 -8.77
N ASP A 93 9.03 12.74 -9.29
CA ASP A 93 9.54 14.10 -9.48
C ASP A 93 9.54 14.43 -10.96
N ASP A 94 9.08 15.63 -11.35
CA ASP A 94 9.06 16.06 -12.75
C ASP A 94 10.29 16.92 -13.14
N GLY A 95 11.21 17.12 -12.19
CA GLY A 95 12.39 17.99 -12.33
C GLY A 95 12.23 19.31 -11.59
N GLU A 96 11.02 19.78 -11.34
CA GLU A 96 10.70 21.03 -10.64
C GLU A 96 9.88 20.79 -9.37
N THR A 97 9.00 19.80 -9.42
CA THR A 97 8.01 19.46 -8.38
C THR A 97 8.06 17.98 -8.06
N ALA A 98 8.13 17.64 -6.79
CA ALA A 98 7.85 16.29 -6.31
C ALA A 98 6.34 16.15 -6.06
N TRP A 99 5.73 15.16 -6.72
CA TRP A 99 4.33 14.80 -6.62
C TRP A 99 4.19 13.64 -5.65
N LEU A 100 3.44 13.82 -4.60
CA LEU A 100 3.17 12.82 -3.57
C LEU A 100 1.69 12.43 -3.65
N LEU A 101 1.43 11.17 -4.02
CA LEU A 101 0.07 10.64 -4.08
C LEU A 101 -0.15 9.79 -2.83
N THR A 102 -1.21 10.09 -2.08
CA THR A 102 -1.56 9.38 -0.84
C THR A 102 -3.04 9.03 -0.82
N GLU A 103 -3.48 8.32 0.22
CA GLU A 103 -4.92 8.10 0.41
C GLU A 103 -5.65 9.43 0.61
N PRO A 104 -6.91 9.58 0.16
CA PRO A 104 -7.59 10.87 0.15
C PRO A 104 -7.69 11.51 1.55
N GLU A 105 -7.89 10.71 2.59
CA GLU A 105 -8.00 11.17 3.98
C GLU A 105 -6.64 11.61 4.57
N ASP A 106 -5.53 11.19 3.94
CA ASP A 106 -4.17 11.50 4.40
C ASP A 106 -3.56 12.73 3.72
N ALA A 107 -4.17 13.28 2.68
CA ALA A 107 -3.60 14.40 1.91
C ALA A 107 -3.40 15.66 2.76
N GLU A 108 -4.44 16.11 3.46
CA GLU A 108 -4.38 17.28 4.33
C GLU A 108 -3.44 17.05 5.54
N PRO A 109 -3.52 15.92 6.29
CA PRO A 109 -2.57 15.58 7.34
C PRO A 109 -1.12 15.53 6.88
N LEU A 110 -0.83 14.90 5.74
CA LEU A 110 0.51 14.83 5.16
C LEU A 110 1.03 16.23 4.79
N ALA A 111 0.22 17.05 4.11
CA ALA A 111 0.60 18.41 3.73
C ALA A 111 0.85 19.29 4.96
N ALA A 112 0.03 19.17 6.00
CA ALA A 112 0.21 19.88 7.26
C ALA A 112 1.49 19.46 7.98
N TRP A 113 1.76 18.14 8.07
CA TRP A 113 2.98 17.61 8.66
C TRP A 113 4.22 18.10 7.90
N LEU A 114 4.25 17.96 6.59
CA LEU A 114 5.35 18.45 5.74
C LEU A 114 5.56 19.95 5.93
N SER A 115 4.50 20.75 5.94
CA SER A 115 4.58 22.20 6.15
C SER A 115 5.20 22.56 7.50
N SER A 116 4.91 21.78 8.55
CA SER A 116 5.48 21.99 9.89
C SER A 116 6.98 21.68 9.97
N MET A 117 7.49 20.83 9.07
CA MET A 117 8.88 20.37 9.06
C MET A 117 9.80 21.19 8.14
N ARG A 118 9.27 22.17 7.42
CA ARG A 118 10.04 22.87 6.36
C ARG A 118 11.06 23.88 6.86
N PHE A 119 10.89 24.48 8.06
CA PHE A 119 11.76 25.52 8.64
C PHE A 119 12.12 26.63 7.61
N MET A 120 13.42 26.91 7.43
CA MET A 120 13.93 27.94 6.52
C MET A 120 14.33 27.37 5.14
N LEU A 121 13.92 26.18 4.80
CA LEU A 121 14.23 25.55 3.51
C LEU A 121 13.41 26.17 2.37
N ARG A 122 13.98 26.18 1.18
CA ARG A 122 13.37 26.75 -0.03
C ARG A 122 12.47 25.72 -0.68
N VAL A 123 11.39 25.40 0.02
CA VAL A 123 10.34 24.47 -0.43
C VAL A 123 8.97 25.06 -0.19
N GLU A 124 8.03 24.72 -1.05
CA GLU A 124 6.61 25.00 -0.91
C GLU A 124 5.84 23.69 -0.95
N VAL A 125 4.95 23.49 0.02
CA VAL A 125 4.09 22.32 0.14
C VAL A 125 2.65 22.76 -0.10
N THR A 126 1.96 22.10 -1.01
CA THR A 126 0.58 22.44 -1.37
C THR A 126 -0.24 21.17 -1.54
N ASP A 127 -1.40 21.09 -0.88
CA ASP A 127 -2.43 20.12 -1.19
C ASP A 127 -3.20 20.58 -2.43
N ARG A 128 -3.11 19.79 -3.49
CA ARG A 128 -3.74 20.07 -4.79
C ARG A 128 -4.78 19.02 -5.17
N SER A 129 -5.26 18.26 -4.20
CA SER A 129 -6.24 17.17 -4.41
C SER A 129 -7.52 17.65 -5.11
N ALA A 130 -7.92 18.89 -4.88
CA ALA A 130 -9.10 19.48 -5.51
C ALA A 130 -8.88 19.89 -6.99
N GLU A 131 -7.63 19.93 -7.47
CA GLU A 131 -7.29 20.42 -8.81
C GLU A 131 -7.14 19.27 -9.82
N PHE A 132 -6.90 18.03 -9.37
CA PHE A 132 -6.54 16.92 -10.20
C PHE A 132 -7.38 15.66 -9.94
N THR A 133 -7.37 14.78 -10.94
CA THR A 133 -7.93 13.44 -10.85
C THR A 133 -6.81 12.41 -11.01
N THR A 134 -6.89 11.29 -10.33
CA THR A 134 -5.93 10.19 -10.45
C THR A 134 -6.56 8.99 -11.15
N LEU A 135 -5.93 8.53 -12.23
CA LEU A 135 -6.39 7.39 -13.03
C LEU A 135 -5.36 6.28 -12.96
N GLY A 136 -5.80 5.05 -12.70
CA GLY A 136 -4.95 3.87 -12.60
C GLY A 136 -5.23 2.84 -13.70
N TRP A 137 -4.18 2.12 -14.11
CA TRP A 137 -4.27 0.97 -15.03
C TRP A 137 -3.07 0.05 -14.88
N PHE A 138 -3.15 -1.17 -15.39
CA PHE A 138 -2.04 -2.11 -15.48
C PHE A 138 -1.44 -2.10 -16.89
N ASP A 139 -0.22 -2.62 -17.05
CA ASP A 139 0.45 -2.71 -18.36
C ASP A 139 -0.45 -3.40 -19.39
N GLY A 140 -0.54 -2.80 -20.58
CA GLY A 140 -1.43 -3.21 -21.66
C GLY A 140 -1.69 -2.08 -22.65
N ALA A 141 -2.96 -1.85 -22.98
CA ALA A 141 -3.36 -0.74 -23.84
C ALA A 141 -3.24 0.60 -23.07
N ASP A 142 -2.87 1.67 -23.79
CA ASP A 142 -2.88 3.03 -23.23
C ASP A 142 -4.32 3.52 -23.01
N PRO A 143 -4.81 3.65 -21.77
CA PRO A 143 -6.17 4.08 -21.51
C PRO A 143 -6.36 5.59 -21.65
N LEU A 144 -5.26 6.35 -21.77
CA LEU A 144 -5.31 7.80 -21.91
C LEU A 144 -5.50 8.24 -23.37
N HIS A 145 -5.45 7.30 -24.34
CA HIS A 145 -5.64 7.58 -25.78
C HIS A 145 -4.77 8.72 -26.32
N GLY A 146 -3.51 8.78 -25.86
CA GLY A 146 -2.58 9.84 -26.26
C GLY A 146 -2.77 11.16 -25.53
N ALA A 147 -3.68 11.27 -24.55
CA ALA A 147 -3.69 12.39 -23.64
C ALA A 147 -2.44 12.35 -22.72
N SER A 148 -1.79 13.51 -22.56
CA SER A 148 -0.60 13.59 -21.72
C SER A 148 -0.99 13.82 -20.25
N PRO A 149 -0.62 12.92 -19.32
CA PRO A 149 -0.72 13.19 -17.89
C PRO A 149 0.29 14.26 -17.48
N LEU A 150 0.04 14.88 -16.33
CA LEU A 150 1.03 15.78 -15.69
C LEU A 150 2.24 14.96 -15.23
N VAL A 151 1.98 13.87 -14.54
CA VAL A 151 2.96 12.86 -14.15
C VAL A 151 2.32 11.48 -14.16
N THR A 152 3.15 10.45 -14.32
CA THR A 152 2.74 9.05 -14.14
C THR A 152 3.63 8.40 -13.12
N TRP A 153 3.04 7.88 -12.06
CA TRP A 153 3.72 7.05 -11.09
C TRP A 153 3.56 5.57 -11.48
N VAL A 154 4.65 4.81 -11.41
CA VAL A 154 4.70 3.36 -11.65
C VAL A 154 4.98 2.68 -10.34
N ASP A 155 4.14 1.72 -9.95
CA ASP A 155 4.28 1.03 -8.68
C ASP A 155 5.57 0.20 -8.64
N PRO A 156 6.48 0.45 -7.67
CA PRO A 156 7.71 -0.31 -7.54
C PRO A 156 7.52 -1.71 -6.93
N TRP A 157 6.31 -2.09 -6.55
CA TRP A 157 6.01 -3.31 -5.79
C TRP A 157 6.41 -4.61 -6.50
N SER A 158 6.47 -4.62 -7.82
CA SER A 158 6.83 -5.81 -8.61
C SER A 158 8.22 -6.37 -8.29
N SER A 159 9.10 -5.58 -7.69
CA SER A 159 10.45 -6.00 -7.31
C SER A 159 10.89 -5.36 -6.00
N VAL A 160 11.97 -5.88 -5.40
CA VAL A 160 12.62 -5.18 -4.29
C VAL A 160 13.39 -3.99 -4.84
N THR A 161 13.08 -2.79 -4.34
CA THR A 161 13.78 -1.56 -4.76
C THR A 161 15.24 -1.55 -4.27
N PRO A 162 16.15 -0.84 -4.95
CA PRO A 162 17.51 -0.67 -4.47
C PRO A 162 17.55 -0.18 -3.02
N GLY A 163 18.31 -0.88 -2.17
CA GLY A 163 18.40 -0.58 -0.73
C GLY A 163 17.22 -1.04 0.11
N GLY A 164 16.19 -1.60 -0.49
CA GLY A 164 15.06 -2.24 0.17
C GLY A 164 15.34 -3.67 0.62
N TRP A 165 14.35 -4.31 1.25
CA TRP A 165 14.41 -5.69 1.70
C TRP A 165 13.03 -6.34 1.66
N GLY A 166 12.90 -7.50 1.01
CA GLY A 166 11.68 -8.31 1.02
C GLY A 166 11.82 -9.49 1.99
N TYR A 167 10.81 -9.72 2.79
CA TYR A 167 10.72 -10.89 3.67
C TYR A 167 9.95 -12.05 3.03
N ALA A 168 9.05 -11.75 2.09
CA ALA A 168 8.30 -12.75 1.35
C ALA A 168 9.21 -13.57 0.40
N ASP A 169 8.77 -14.77 0.06
CA ASP A 169 9.46 -15.59 -0.94
C ASP A 169 9.39 -14.89 -2.32
N LEU A 170 10.56 -14.55 -2.86
CA LEU A 170 10.65 -13.78 -4.09
C LEU A 170 10.33 -14.59 -5.34
N GLU A 171 10.58 -15.92 -5.35
CA GLU A 171 10.33 -16.76 -6.53
C GLU A 171 8.81 -16.95 -6.77
N ALA A 172 8.02 -16.96 -5.69
CA ALA A 172 6.56 -17.16 -5.75
C ALA A 172 5.77 -15.88 -5.45
N HIS A 173 6.43 -14.71 -5.39
CA HIS A 173 5.77 -13.48 -4.95
C HIS A 173 4.74 -12.98 -5.97
N PRO A 174 3.44 -12.92 -5.63
CA PRO A 174 2.39 -12.54 -6.58
C PRO A 174 2.48 -11.08 -7.03
N GLY A 175 3.17 -10.24 -6.28
CA GLY A 175 3.44 -8.86 -6.66
C GLY A 175 4.33 -8.71 -7.89
N THR A 176 4.98 -9.78 -8.39
CA THR A 176 5.81 -9.71 -9.60
C THR A 176 5.00 -9.27 -10.82
N ASP A 177 3.71 -9.62 -10.87
CA ASP A 177 2.80 -9.26 -11.95
C ASP A 177 2.02 -7.94 -11.68
N TRP A 178 2.32 -7.28 -10.56
CA TRP A 178 1.70 -6.02 -10.17
C TRP A 178 2.35 -4.85 -10.93
N THR A 179 1.75 -4.43 -12.04
CA THR A 179 2.27 -3.38 -12.94
C THR A 179 1.43 -2.11 -12.91
N LEU A 180 0.83 -1.77 -11.77
CA LEU A 180 -0.04 -0.60 -11.62
C LEU A 180 0.70 0.69 -11.98
N ARG A 181 0.06 1.49 -12.84
CA ARG A 181 0.44 2.86 -13.18
C ARG A 181 -0.64 3.81 -12.72
N ILE A 182 -0.25 4.97 -12.22
CA ILE A 182 -1.19 6.02 -11.77
C ILE A 182 -0.80 7.33 -12.42
N ALA A 183 -1.70 7.89 -13.22
CA ALA A 183 -1.54 9.22 -13.80
C ALA A 183 -2.25 10.28 -12.97
N VAL A 184 -1.61 11.42 -12.80
CA VAL A 184 -2.26 12.66 -12.37
C VAL A 184 -2.68 13.41 -13.61
N VAL A 185 -3.96 13.68 -13.74
CA VAL A 185 -4.56 14.33 -14.92
C VAL A 185 -5.44 15.51 -14.51
N THR A 186 -5.68 16.41 -15.46
CA THR A 186 -6.68 17.47 -15.26
C THR A 186 -8.10 16.89 -15.27
N PRO A 187 -9.08 17.57 -14.66
CA PRO A 187 -10.49 17.17 -14.74
C PRO A 187 -10.99 17.01 -16.19
N ASP A 188 -10.55 17.86 -17.11
CA ASP A 188 -10.92 17.77 -18.53
C ASP A 188 -10.38 16.50 -19.18
N THR A 189 -9.12 16.13 -18.90
CA THR A 189 -8.55 14.88 -19.38
C THR A 189 -9.28 13.67 -18.80
N ALA A 190 -9.61 13.68 -17.51
CA ALA A 190 -10.40 12.63 -16.88
C ALA A 190 -11.79 12.49 -17.51
N ALA A 191 -12.45 13.61 -17.83
CA ALA A 191 -13.74 13.61 -18.51
C ALA A 191 -13.63 13.05 -19.96
N GLN A 192 -12.56 13.35 -20.69
CA GLN A 192 -12.30 12.77 -22.01
C GLN A 192 -12.13 11.26 -21.93
N VAL A 193 -11.35 10.75 -20.96
CA VAL A 193 -11.19 9.31 -20.73
C VAL A 193 -12.53 8.68 -20.34
N ALA A 194 -13.29 9.33 -19.45
CA ALA A 194 -14.61 8.87 -19.07
C ALA A 194 -15.61 8.80 -20.24
N ALA A 195 -15.48 9.65 -21.23
CA ALA A 195 -16.32 9.66 -22.45
C ALA A 195 -15.82 8.71 -23.56
N SER A 196 -14.62 8.13 -23.44
CA SER A 196 -14.02 7.23 -24.44
C SER A 196 -14.60 5.81 -24.35
N ASP A 197 -14.20 4.92 -25.29
CA ASP A 197 -14.60 3.52 -25.31
C ASP A 197 -13.79 2.62 -24.40
N VAL A 198 -12.80 3.15 -23.63
CA VAL A 198 -12.01 2.37 -22.69
C VAL A 198 -12.92 1.82 -21.58
N PRO A 199 -12.90 0.51 -21.32
CA PRO A 199 -13.64 -0.04 -20.20
C PRO A 199 -13.22 0.62 -18.86
N ALA A 200 -14.20 0.93 -18.03
CA ALA A 200 -13.96 1.40 -16.68
C ALA A 200 -14.06 0.26 -15.68
N ALA A 201 -13.25 0.31 -14.63
CA ALA A 201 -13.32 -0.57 -13.48
C ALA A 201 -13.46 0.27 -12.21
N GLY A 202 -14.12 -0.26 -11.19
CA GLY A 202 -14.27 0.42 -9.91
C GLY A 202 -13.20 0.00 -8.90
N LEU A 203 -13.20 0.69 -7.74
CA LEU A 203 -12.24 0.46 -6.66
C LEU A 203 -12.31 -0.96 -6.07
N LEU A 204 -13.49 -1.62 -6.10
CA LEU A 204 -13.61 -3.02 -5.66
C LEU A 204 -12.78 -3.98 -6.53
N ALA A 205 -12.66 -3.68 -7.83
CA ALA A 205 -11.84 -4.47 -8.73
C ALA A 205 -10.35 -4.31 -8.41
N LEU A 206 -9.90 -3.08 -8.21
CA LEU A 206 -8.51 -2.79 -7.87
C LEU A 206 -8.14 -3.37 -6.50
N GLU A 207 -9.01 -3.24 -5.51
CA GLU A 207 -8.79 -3.74 -4.16
C GLU A 207 -8.58 -5.26 -4.13
N ALA A 208 -9.39 -6.02 -4.87
CA ALA A 208 -9.23 -7.47 -4.96
C ALA A 208 -7.88 -7.85 -5.60
N LEU A 209 -7.45 -7.15 -6.64
CA LEU A 209 -6.14 -7.35 -7.27
C LEU A 209 -4.99 -6.95 -6.34
N ARG A 210 -5.15 -5.87 -5.56
CA ARG A 210 -4.17 -5.42 -4.55
C ARG A 210 -3.94 -6.48 -3.48
N ILE A 211 -5.01 -7.03 -2.92
CA ILE A 211 -4.96 -8.11 -1.91
C ILE A 211 -4.26 -9.33 -2.50
N ALA A 212 -4.62 -9.75 -3.70
CA ALA A 212 -4.01 -10.89 -4.38
C ALA A 212 -2.52 -10.69 -4.66
N ALA A 213 -2.08 -9.45 -4.92
CA ALA A 213 -0.67 -9.08 -5.10
C ALA A 213 0.10 -8.89 -3.78
N TRP A 214 -0.55 -9.04 -2.62
CA TRP A 214 0.02 -8.78 -1.28
C TRP A 214 0.51 -7.33 -1.08
N ARG A 215 -0.02 -6.40 -1.88
CA ARG A 215 0.40 -5.00 -1.88
C ARG A 215 -0.19 -4.27 -0.66
N PRO A 216 0.63 -3.77 0.29
CA PRO A 216 0.12 -3.01 1.42
C PRO A 216 -0.40 -1.63 1.00
N SER A 217 -1.27 -1.08 1.80
CA SER A 217 -1.82 0.27 1.69
C SER A 217 -1.77 0.96 3.05
N LEU A 218 -1.88 2.29 3.06
CA LEU A 218 -2.00 3.05 4.32
C LEU A 218 -3.27 2.66 5.10
N SER A 219 -4.32 2.22 4.41
CA SER A 219 -5.55 1.71 5.05
C SER A 219 -5.35 0.41 5.84
N ASP A 220 -4.24 -0.32 5.62
CA ASP A 220 -3.90 -1.53 6.38
C ASP A 220 -3.15 -1.22 7.69
N VAL A 221 -2.81 0.07 7.93
CA VAL A 221 -1.98 0.54 9.03
C VAL A 221 -2.83 0.91 10.24
N ASP A 222 -2.40 0.46 11.42
CA ASP A 222 -2.88 0.96 12.71
C ASP A 222 -1.79 1.79 13.42
N GLU A 223 -2.11 2.39 14.58
CA GLU A 223 -1.21 3.25 15.36
C GLU A 223 0.07 2.55 15.88
N ARG A 224 0.21 1.24 15.69
CA ARG A 224 1.37 0.44 16.13
C ARG A 224 2.16 -0.14 14.98
N THR A 225 1.67 -0.03 13.75
CA THR A 225 2.24 -0.70 12.59
C THR A 225 3.61 -0.17 12.24
N ILE A 226 4.58 -1.08 12.11
CA ILE A 226 5.92 -0.79 11.58
C ILE A 226 6.07 -1.40 10.17
N PRO A 227 6.90 -0.82 9.28
CA PRO A 227 6.99 -1.28 7.87
C PRO A 227 7.32 -2.76 7.70
N HIS A 228 8.07 -3.34 8.64
CA HIS A 228 8.45 -4.76 8.63
C HIS A 228 7.25 -5.71 8.70
N GLU A 229 6.18 -5.31 9.39
CA GLU A 229 4.99 -6.15 9.57
C GLU A 229 4.24 -6.38 8.26
N LEU A 230 4.34 -5.42 7.32
CA LEU A 230 3.64 -5.40 6.04
C LEU A 230 4.53 -5.74 4.83
N ASP A 231 5.76 -6.20 5.04
CA ASP A 231 6.79 -6.35 3.98
C ASP A 231 7.10 -5.03 3.23
N TRP A 232 6.80 -3.88 3.81
CA TRP A 232 6.89 -2.58 3.14
C TRP A 232 8.32 -2.04 3.03
N LEU A 233 9.31 -2.75 3.62
CA LEU A 233 10.72 -2.48 3.35
C LEU A 233 11.09 -2.81 1.88
N ARG A 234 10.26 -3.61 1.22
CA ARG A 234 10.43 -4.03 -0.17
C ARG A 234 10.56 -2.84 -1.13
N SER A 235 9.75 -1.80 -0.93
CA SER A 235 9.56 -0.70 -1.87
C SER A 235 9.66 0.69 -1.25
N ALA A 236 9.34 0.84 0.04
CA ALA A 236 9.18 2.14 0.67
C ALA A 236 10.31 2.54 1.62
N VAL A 237 11.29 1.67 1.88
CA VAL A 237 12.38 1.95 2.83
C VAL A 237 13.74 1.64 2.20
N HIS A 238 14.67 2.59 2.31
CA HIS A 238 16.06 2.38 1.93
C HIS A 238 16.93 2.19 3.19
N LEU A 239 17.38 0.97 3.44
CA LEU A 239 18.06 0.58 4.68
C LEU A 239 19.45 1.20 4.86
N SER A 240 20.10 1.65 3.78
CA SER A 240 21.49 2.18 3.80
C SER A 240 21.57 3.68 3.51
N LYS A 241 20.43 4.42 3.47
CA LYS A 241 20.46 5.88 3.30
C LYS A 241 20.84 6.61 4.59
N GLY A 242 21.04 7.94 4.48
CA GLY A 242 21.28 8.83 5.63
C GLY A 242 20.12 8.86 6.62
N CYS A 243 20.30 9.58 7.73
CA CYS A 243 19.35 9.62 8.84
C CYS A 243 17.97 10.13 8.43
N TYR A 244 16.94 9.54 9.01
CA TYR A 244 15.54 9.96 8.98
C TYR A 244 14.85 9.55 10.29
N ARG A 245 13.70 10.14 10.58
CA ARG A 245 12.92 9.86 11.80
C ARG A 245 12.48 8.40 11.83
N GLY A 246 12.70 7.70 12.95
CA GLY A 246 12.35 6.29 13.13
C GLY A 246 13.37 5.27 12.61
N GLN A 247 14.44 5.71 11.90
CA GLN A 247 15.45 4.83 11.31
C GLN A 247 16.09 3.87 12.30
N GLU A 248 16.35 4.31 13.54
CA GLU A 248 16.99 3.46 14.55
C GLU A 248 16.15 2.21 14.85
N THR A 249 14.84 2.37 14.99
CA THR A 249 13.92 1.25 15.20
C THR A 249 13.86 0.36 13.97
N VAL A 250 13.79 0.93 12.76
CA VAL A 250 13.83 0.16 11.52
C VAL A 250 15.09 -0.69 11.45
N ALA A 251 16.25 -0.11 11.65
CA ALA A 251 17.53 -0.84 11.62
C ALA A 251 17.64 -1.89 12.73
N LYS A 252 17.17 -1.56 13.94
CA LYS A 252 17.19 -2.48 15.07
C LYS A 252 16.32 -3.72 14.85
N VAL A 253 15.08 -3.53 14.36
CA VAL A 253 14.17 -4.65 14.07
C VAL A 253 14.72 -5.49 12.92
N HIS A 254 15.18 -4.86 11.84
CA HIS A 254 15.75 -5.54 10.68
C HIS A 254 16.98 -6.38 11.04
N ASN A 255 17.96 -5.81 11.75
CA ASN A 255 19.24 -6.45 12.00
C ASN A 255 19.22 -7.41 13.21
N LEU A 256 18.55 -7.05 14.29
CA LEU A 256 18.68 -7.72 15.59
C LEU A 256 17.36 -8.19 16.18
N GLY A 257 16.26 -7.55 15.76
CA GLY A 257 14.92 -7.79 16.29
C GLY A 257 14.07 -8.65 15.38
N ARG A 258 12.79 -8.70 15.71
CA ARG A 258 11.74 -9.30 14.88
C ARG A 258 10.48 -8.48 15.06
N PRO A 259 9.70 -8.24 13.99
CA PRO A 259 8.44 -7.54 14.11
C PRO A 259 7.49 -8.33 15.04
N PRO A 260 6.72 -7.64 15.90
CA PRO A 260 5.81 -8.30 16.85
C PRO A 260 4.61 -8.97 16.16
N ARG A 261 4.23 -8.47 15.00
CA ARG A 261 3.13 -8.97 14.15
C ARG A 261 3.63 -9.22 12.74
N ARG A 262 2.81 -9.82 11.91
CA ARG A 262 3.13 -10.11 10.52
C ARG A 262 1.89 -10.11 9.63
N LEU A 263 2.03 -9.67 8.39
CA LEU A 263 1.01 -9.75 7.37
C LEU A 263 0.90 -11.19 6.85
N VAL A 264 -0.33 -11.64 6.70
CA VAL A 264 -0.71 -12.88 6.02
C VAL A 264 -1.84 -12.60 5.04
N MET A 265 -1.91 -13.37 3.96
CA MET A 265 -3.10 -13.45 3.15
C MET A 265 -4.00 -14.58 3.72
N LEU A 266 -5.30 -14.34 3.73
CA LEU A 266 -6.31 -15.30 4.13
C LEU A 266 -7.13 -15.72 2.90
N HIS A 267 -7.28 -17.03 2.72
CA HIS A 267 -8.28 -17.62 1.87
C HIS A 267 -9.51 -17.92 2.74
N LEU A 268 -10.58 -17.16 2.52
CA LEU A 268 -11.80 -17.21 3.32
C LEU A 268 -12.76 -18.25 2.75
N ASP A 269 -13.45 -18.99 3.63
CA ASP A 269 -14.53 -19.88 3.20
C ASP A 269 -15.72 -19.06 2.70
N GLY A 270 -16.05 -19.22 1.43
CA GLY A 270 -17.14 -18.50 0.78
C GLY A 270 -18.48 -19.25 0.77
N SER A 271 -18.60 -20.38 1.49
CA SER A 271 -19.77 -21.26 1.42
C SER A 271 -21.08 -20.56 1.79
N ASP A 272 -21.02 -19.65 2.75
CA ASP A 272 -22.19 -18.90 3.24
C ASP A 272 -22.38 -17.55 2.52
N GLY A 273 -21.53 -17.22 1.55
CA GLY A 273 -21.61 -15.97 0.79
C GLY A 273 -21.28 -14.71 1.60
N VAL A 274 -20.70 -14.86 2.81
CA VAL A 274 -20.33 -13.76 3.70
C VAL A 274 -18.84 -13.48 3.54
N VAL A 275 -18.49 -12.19 3.35
CA VAL A 275 -17.10 -11.71 3.35
C VAL A 275 -16.91 -10.78 4.54
N PRO A 276 -16.11 -11.17 5.54
CA PRO A 276 -15.86 -10.29 6.70
C PRO A 276 -15.27 -8.96 6.30
N ALA A 277 -15.74 -7.88 6.93
CA ALA A 277 -15.26 -6.53 6.67
C ALA A 277 -13.87 -6.27 7.31
N PRO A 278 -13.07 -5.35 6.78
CA PRO A 278 -11.86 -4.86 7.46
C PRO A 278 -12.17 -4.44 8.90
N GLY A 279 -11.25 -4.74 9.82
CA GLY A 279 -11.45 -4.53 11.26
C GLY A 279 -11.97 -5.76 12.01
N THR A 280 -12.47 -6.79 11.32
CA THR A 280 -12.95 -8.03 11.97
C THR A 280 -11.80 -8.72 12.71
N PRO A 281 -11.98 -9.12 14.00
CA PRO A 281 -11.00 -9.93 14.73
C PRO A 281 -10.77 -11.27 14.05
N VAL A 282 -9.50 -11.67 13.96
CA VAL A 282 -9.07 -13.00 13.53
C VAL A 282 -8.81 -13.83 14.79
N THR A 283 -9.44 -15.00 14.92
CA THR A 283 -9.37 -15.82 16.11
C THR A 283 -8.80 -17.22 15.82
N LEU A 284 -8.19 -17.79 16.84
CA LEU A 284 -7.81 -19.20 16.93
C LEU A 284 -8.32 -19.72 18.29
N ASP A 285 -9.18 -20.75 18.27
CA ASP A 285 -9.80 -21.30 19.50
C ASP A 285 -10.39 -20.18 20.39
N ASP A 286 -11.22 -19.32 19.81
CA ASP A 286 -11.88 -18.15 20.44
C ASP A 286 -10.93 -17.07 20.97
N THR A 287 -9.63 -17.21 20.78
CA THR A 287 -8.65 -16.20 21.19
C THR A 287 -8.28 -15.29 20.02
N GLU A 288 -8.37 -13.98 20.19
CA GLU A 288 -7.94 -13.01 19.18
C GLU A 288 -6.42 -13.11 18.94
N VAL A 289 -6.05 -13.45 17.71
CA VAL A 289 -4.65 -13.59 17.27
C VAL A 289 -4.25 -12.55 16.23
N GLY A 290 -5.18 -11.76 15.74
CA GLY A 290 -4.93 -10.75 14.74
C GLY A 290 -6.20 -10.02 14.31
N ARG A 291 -6.09 -9.24 13.24
CA ARG A 291 -7.19 -8.45 12.67
C ARG A 291 -7.13 -8.46 11.17
N LEU A 292 -8.28 -8.60 10.53
CA LEU A 292 -8.44 -8.44 9.09
C LEU A 292 -8.25 -6.96 8.74
N VAL A 293 -7.37 -6.64 7.79
CA VAL A 293 -7.09 -5.25 7.37
C VAL A 293 -7.67 -4.93 6.01
N ALA A 294 -7.85 -5.95 5.16
CA ALA A 294 -8.50 -5.81 3.86
C ALA A 294 -9.24 -7.10 3.49
N SER A 295 -10.33 -7.00 2.72
CA SER A 295 -11.05 -8.15 2.20
C SER A 295 -11.74 -7.84 0.89
N ALA A 296 -11.82 -8.83 0.00
CA ALA A 296 -12.51 -8.72 -1.28
C ALA A 296 -12.86 -10.12 -1.82
N THR A 297 -13.74 -10.14 -2.83
CA THR A 297 -13.94 -11.33 -3.65
C THR A 297 -13.10 -11.22 -4.91
N HIS A 298 -12.09 -12.08 -5.06
CA HIS A 298 -11.22 -12.13 -6.24
C HIS A 298 -11.82 -13.04 -7.31
N HIS A 299 -11.62 -12.68 -8.58
CA HIS A 299 -12.26 -13.37 -9.72
C HIS A 299 -11.76 -14.80 -9.97
N GLU A 300 -10.61 -15.19 -9.40
CA GLU A 300 -10.05 -16.55 -9.49
C GLU A 300 -9.91 -17.21 -8.12
N LEU A 301 -9.54 -16.43 -7.09
CA LEU A 301 -9.23 -16.96 -5.76
C LEU A 301 -10.47 -17.04 -4.84
N GLY A 302 -11.61 -16.48 -5.27
CA GLY A 302 -12.78 -16.34 -4.40
C GLY A 302 -12.59 -15.30 -3.29
N PRO A 303 -13.24 -15.47 -2.13
CA PRO A 303 -13.07 -14.54 -1.01
C PRO A 303 -11.67 -14.62 -0.43
N ILE A 304 -10.99 -13.47 -0.37
CA ILE A 304 -9.63 -13.33 0.15
C ILE A 304 -9.53 -12.13 1.08
N GLY A 305 -8.51 -12.10 1.93
CA GLY A 305 -8.23 -10.95 2.77
C GLY A 305 -6.75 -10.84 3.12
N LEU A 306 -6.34 -9.66 3.59
CA LEU A 306 -5.08 -9.45 4.28
C LEU A 306 -5.36 -9.31 5.77
N ALA A 307 -4.53 -9.93 6.60
CA ALA A 307 -4.64 -9.81 8.05
C ALA A 307 -3.27 -9.60 8.70
N VAL A 308 -3.24 -8.75 9.72
CA VAL A 308 -2.07 -8.59 10.58
C VAL A 308 -2.26 -9.46 11.81
N VAL A 309 -1.42 -10.50 11.95
CA VAL A 309 -1.52 -11.50 13.01
C VAL A 309 -0.31 -11.47 13.94
N LYS A 310 -0.44 -12.03 15.15
CA LYS A 310 0.69 -12.22 16.06
C LYS A 310 1.82 -13.00 15.36
N ARG A 311 3.06 -12.55 15.51
CA ARG A 311 4.22 -13.22 14.90
C ARG A 311 4.32 -14.71 15.25
N SER A 312 4.00 -15.05 16.50
CA SER A 312 4.10 -16.43 17.02
C SER A 312 2.98 -17.37 16.57
N LEU A 313 1.98 -16.87 15.84
CA LEU A 313 0.89 -17.70 15.31
C LEU A 313 1.47 -18.76 14.37
N ASP A 314 1.04 -20.02 14.56
CA ASP A 314 1.43 -21.13 13.67
C ASP A 314 0.90 -20.85 12.25
N PRO A 315 1.78 -20.83 11.23
CA PRO A 315 1.36 -20.65 9.84
C PRO A 315 0.36 -21.69 9.32
N ALA A 316 0.32 -22.89 9.91
CA ALA A 316 -0.59 -23.97 9.51
C ALA A 316 -1.94 -23.91 10.24
N ALA A 317 -2.11 -23.03 11.23
CA ALA A 317 -3.37 -22.91 11.95
C ALA A 317 -4.50 -22.43 11.04
N VAL A 318 -5.65 -23.11 11.11
CA VAL A 318 -6.89 -22.64 10.50
C VAL A 318 -7.53 -21.62 11.45
N LEU A 319 -7.86 -20.46 10.91
CA LEU A 319 -8.38 -19.32 11.66
C LEU A 319 -9.89 -19.17 11.46
N SER A 320 -10.50 -18.36 12.32
CA SER A 320 -11.93 -18.06 12.24
C SER A 320 -12.15 -16.55 12.33
N LEU A 321 -13.15 -16.06 11.60
CA LEU A 321 -13.66 -14.69 11.64
C LEU A 321 -15.18 -14.76 11.77
N THR A 322 -15.79 -13.89 12.57
CA THR A 322 -17.24 -13.82 12.69
C THR A 322 -17.76 -12.56 12.01
N ALA A 323 -18.68 -12.73 11.08
CA ALA A 323 -19.35 -11.63 10.38
C ALA A 323 -20.82 -12.01 10.16
N ASP A 324 -21.76 -11.09 10.42
CA ASP A 324 -23.21 -11.30 10.29
C ASP A 324 -23.69 -12.59 11.00
N ASP A 325 -23.17 -12.85 12.21
CA ASP A 325 -23.42 -14.06 13.01
C ASP A 325 -22.96 -15.40 12.35
N VAL A 326 -22.22 -15.32 11.23
CA VAL A 326 -21.61 -16.45 10.54
C VAL A 326 -20.14 -16.58 10.91
N VAL A 327 -19.69 -17.80 11.21
CA VAL A 327 -18.27 -18.10 11.42
C VAL A 327 -17.64 -18.49 10.09
N VAL A 328 -16.78 -17.62 9.56
CA VAL A 328 -16.02 -17.85 8.33
C VAL A 328 -14.66 -18.43 8.69
N THR A 329 -14.35 -19.63 8.22
CA THR A 329 -13.01 -20.22 8.38
C THR A 329 -12.03 -19.64 7.37
N ALA A 330 -10.74 -19.60 7.73
CA ALA A 330 -9.70 -19.02 6.88
C ALA A 330 -8.40 -19.82 6.94
N ALA A 331 -7.87 -20.17 5.78
CA ALA A 331 -6.52 -20.71 5.63
C ALA A 331 -5.51 -19.58 5.42
N GLN A 332 -4.35 -19.68 6.08
CA GLN A 332 -3.29 -18.68 5.96
C GLN A 332 -2.38 -18.98 4.78
N GLN A 333 -1.98 -17.91 4.06
CA GLN A 333 -0.81 -17.88 3.21
C GLN A 333 0.19 -16.87 3.77
N VAL A 334 1.41 -17.33 4.04
CA VAL A 334 2.44 -16.50 4.68
C VAL A 334 2.97 -15.46 3.71
N ILE A 335 2.88 -14.19 4.09
CA ILE A 335 3.55 -13.07 3.40
C ILE A 335 4.84 -12.74 4.14
N VAL A 336 4.72 -12.33 5.41
CA VAL A 336 5.89 -12.10 6.27
C VAL A 336 6.07 -13.33 7.17
N PRO A 337 7.18 -14.07 7.05
CA PRO A 337 7.39 -15.29 7.82
C PRO A 337 7.60 -14.99 9.32
N PRO A 338 7.29 -15.93 10.23
CA PRO A 338 7.51 -15.76 11.67
C PRO A 338 8.98 -15.48 12.04
N GLY A 339 9.90 -15.87 11.16
CA GLY A 339 11.34 -15.65 11.30
C GLY A 339 11.85 -14.30 10.79
N ALA A 340 11.01 -13.46 10.18
CA ALA A 340 11.41 -12.17 9.61
C ALA A 340 12.17 -11.30 10.61
N GLY A 341 13.15 -10.54 10.13
CA GLY A 341 14.09 -9.74 10.94
C GLY A 341 15.31 -10.54 11.39
N ALA A 342 16.11 -9.94 12.28
CA ALA A 342 17.37 -10.52 12.82
C ALA A 342 18.35 -10.99 11.72
N THR A 343 18.46 -10.24 10.63
CA THR A 343 19.25 -10.57 9.44
C THR A 343 20.76 -10.60 9.69
N ALA A 344 21.25 -9.95 10.75
CA ALA A 344 22.66 -9.91 11.10
C ALA A 344 23.21 -11.23 11.69
N ASP A 345 22.34 -12.23 11.95
CA ASP A 345 22.68 -13.55 12.50
C ASP A 345 23.69 -13.50 13.69
N VAL A 346 23.50 -12.52 14.56
CA VAL A 346 24.36 -12.35 15.73
C VAL A 346 24.05 -13.47 16.74
N PRO A 347 25.06 -14.31 17.11
CA PRO A 347 24.86 -15.36 18.10
C PRO A 347 24.32 -14.77 19.42
N ARG A 348 23.19 -15.28 19.89
CA ARG A 348 22.66 -14.88 21.19
C ARG A 348 23.58 -15.45 22.27
N LEU A 349 24.36 -14.60 22.93
CA LEU A 349 25.07 -14.99 24.13
C LEU A 349 24.06 -15.52 25.15
N PRO A 350 24.35 -16.64 25.84
CA PRO A 350 23.54 -17.13 26.93
C PRO A 350 23.33 -16.02 27.97
N ARG A 351 22.11 -15.83 28.44
CA ARG A 351 21.87 -14.86 29.54
C ARG A 351 22.78 -15.20 30.70
N LEU A 352 23.70 -14.30 31.02
CA LEU A 352 24.48 -14.37 32.27
C LEU A 352 23.51 -14.45 33.44
N GLY A 353 23.40 -15.61 34.10
CA GLY A 353 22.51 -15.82 35.25
C GLY A 353 21.63 -17.07 35.18
N ALA A 354 21.65 -17.88 34.15
CA ALA A 354 21.00 -19.20 34.14
C ALA A 354 21.86 -20.21 34.88
N VAL A 355 21.98 -20.07 36.19
CA VAL A 355 22.53 -21.13 37.04
C VAL A 355 21.54 -22.27 37.08
N ARG A 356 21.87 -23.39 36.43
CA ARG A 356 21.20 -24.67 36.65
C ARG A 356 21.39 -25.01 38.14
N ARG A 357 20.32 -24.91 38.96
CA ARG A 357 20.28 -25.63 40.22
C ARG A 357 20.15 -27.11 39.87
N GLY A 358 21.20 -27.87 40.17
CA GLY A 358 21.21 -29.34 40.21
C GLY A 358 20.32 -29.91 41.29
#